data_a1e87704c2452133f25d24e0794be482
#
_entry.id   a1e87704c2452133f25d24e0794be482
#
_cell.length_a   1.000
_cell.length_b   1.000
_cell.length_c   1.000
_cell.angle_alpha   90.00
_cell.angle_beta   90.00
_cell.angle_gamma   90.00
#
_symmetry.space_group_name_H-M   'P 1'
#
loop_
_entity.id
_entity.type
_entity.pdbx_description
1 polymer ?
#
loop_
_entity_poly.entity_id
_entity_poly.type
_entity_poly.pdbx_seq_one_letter_code
_entity_poly.pdbx_strand_id
1 'polypeptide(L)'
;MTLKRQILFLLSCFFGATIFLPSNSFAKQSENKIQIGQILTPMGEILISLDNRTPNHRASFVELAEAGYWDSLTFNRVIPDFVAQAGCPDTPAGFTDPEYLLKPEFVPELTHIYGAVGAGRDDNPGKLSARCQLYIVQNKNGEHRLDGDYTVFGQVIKGMDVVDKMVAVPRSKSDEPSTPITMDINVLSISQTEFDALLESVESN
;
A
#
# COMPACT_ATOMS: atom_id res chain seq x y z
N MET A 1 43.95 30.74 87.51
CA MET A 1 44.86 30.87 86.36
C MET A 1 44.41 29.81 85.32
N THR A 2 43.61 30.27 84.35
CA THR A 2 42.98 29.39 83.39
C THR A 2 43.43 29.72 81.95
N LEU A 3 44.08 28.80 81.36
CA LEU A 3 44.64 28.89 79.98
C LEU A 3 43.57 28.59 78.95
N LYS A 4 43.13 29.61 78.19
CA LYS A 4 42.21 29.40 77.04
C LYS A 4 42.95 28.83 75.85
N ARG A 5 42.57 27.62 75.35
CA ARG A 5 42.95 27.04 74.09
C ARG A 5 42.05 27.62 73.00
N GLN A 6 42.60 28.33 72.07
CA GLN A 6 41.92 28.62 70.80
C GLN A 6 42.04 27.46 69.84
N ILE A 7 40.90 27.00 69.37
CA ILE A 7 40.79 26.02 68.30
C ILE A 7 40.57 26.77 66.99
N LEU A 8 41.55 26.60 66.08
CA LEU A 8 41.51 27.20 64.75
C LEU A 8 40.76 26.21 63.81
N PHE A 9 39.53 26.63 63.30
CA PHE A 9 38.79 25.89 62.31
C PHE A 9 39.33 26.26 60.92
N LEU A 10 39.98 25.28 60.26
CA LEU A 10 40.32 25.37 58.86
C LEU A 10 39.09 24.97 58.03
N LEU A 11 38.49 25.94 57.32
CA LEU A 11 37.41 25.74 56.37
C LEU A 11 38.04 25.30 55.03
N SER A 12 37.93 24.00 54.72
CA SER A 12 38.31 23.43 53.40
C SER A 12 37.17 23.62 52.42
N CYS A 13 37.34 24.59 51.51
CA CYS A 13 36.39 24.74 50.37
C CYS A 13 36.66 23.61 49.32
N PHE A 14 35.83 22.62 49.31
CA PHE A 14 35.76 21.64 48.19
C PHE A 14 35.04 22.33 47.02
N PHE A 15 35.76 22.73 45.99
CA PHE A 15 35.21 23.15 44.72
C PHE A 15 34.84 21.87 43.92
N GLY A 16 33.60 21.44 44.00
CA GLY A 16 33.08 20.37 43.21
C GLY A 16 32.88 20.84 41.76
N ALA A 17 33.79 20.47 40.87
CA ALA A 17 33.57 20.65 39.44
C ALA A 17 32.50 19.65 38.95
N THR A 18 31.26 20.14 38.78
CA THR A 18 30.20 19.39 38.08
C THR A 18 30.54 19.33 36.61
N ILE A 19 31.02 18.15 36.18
CA ILE A 19 31.18 17.85 34.76
C ILE A 19 29.79 17.68 34.14
N PHE A 20 29.34 18.72 33.42
CA PHE A 20 28.14 18.65 32.59
C PHE A 20 28.47 17.80 31.35
N LEU A 21 28.13 16.52 31.37
CA LEU A 21 28.14 15.69 30.16
C LEU A 21 26.94 16.10 29.31
N PRO A 22 27.14 16.50 28.04
CA PRO A 22 26.03 16.75 27.16
C PRO A 22 25.31 15.39 26.93
N SER A 23 24.09 15.28 27.42
CA SER A 23 23.21 14.19 27.05
C SER A 23 22.85 14.39 25.57
N ASN A 24 23.55 13.70 24.67
CA ASN A 24 23.12 13.51 23.29
C ASN A 24 21.83 12.69 23.33
N SER A 25 20.71 13.35 23.55
CA SER A 25 19.42 12.81 23.21
C SER A 25 19.38 12.74 21.68
N PHE A 26 19.78 11.60 21.11
CA PHE A 26 19.36 11.23 19.76
C PHE A 26 17.82 11.17 19.80
N ALA A 27 17.22 12.27 19.42
CA ALA A 27 15.80 12.27 19.11
C ALA A 27 15.63 11.21 18.02
N LYS A 28 14.99 10.08 18.34
CA LYS A 28 14.59 9.07 17.39
C LYS A 28 13.64 9.76 16.44
N GLN A 29 14.17 10.25 15.33
CA GLN A 29 13.40 10.83 14.25
C GLN A 29 12.39 9.76 13.86
N SER A 30 11.11 10.02 14.04
CA SER A 30 10.06 9.10 13.62
C SER A 30 10.21 9.00 12.10
N GLU A 31 10.78 7.91 11.63
CA GLU A 31 10.81 7.61 10.19
C GLU A 31 9.38 7.64 9.70
N ASN A 32 9.09 8.52 8.75
CA ASN A 32 7.81 8.51 8.06
C ASN A 32 7.67 7.17 7.37
N LYS A 33 6.77 6.33 7.87
CA LYS A 33 6.48 5.04 7.28
C LYS A 33 5.49 5.21 6.15
N ILE A 34 5.77 4.55 5.04
CA ILE A 34 4.91 4.49 3.87
C ILE A 34 4.13 3.18 3.91
N GLN A 35 2.82 3.26 3.78
CA GLN A 35 1.97 2.08 3.63
C GLN A 35 1.92 1.66 2.17
N ILE A 36 2.22 0.39 1.91
CA ILE A 36 2.09 -0.26 0.60
C ILE A 36 1.19 -1.48 0.73
N GLY A 37 0.54 -1.86 -0.37
CA GLY A 37 -0.20 -3.12 -0.43
C GLY A 37 0.73 -4.28 -0.79
N GLN A 38 0.50 -5.43 -0.16
CA GLN A 38 1.12 -6.70 -0.50
C GLN A 38 0.03 -7.70 -0.88
N ILE A 39 0.09 -8.25 -2.08
CA ILE A 39 -0.81 -9.29 -2.56
C ILE A 39 0.00 -10.59 -2.66
N LEU A 40 -0.37 -11.57 -1.85
CA LEU A 40 0.22 -12.91 -1.87
C LEU A 40 -0.66 -13.84 -2.70
N THR A 41 -0.05 -14.57 -3.64
CA THR A 41 -0.73 -15.56 -4.48
C THR A 41 0.07 -16.85 -4.55
N PRO A 42 -0.52 -17.98 -4.96
CA PRO A 42 0.25 -19.21 -5.24
C PRO A 42 1.32 -19.03 -6.33
N MET A 43 1.26 -17.96 -7.13
CA MET A 43 2.18 -17.68 -8.22
C MET A 43 3.30 -16.71 -7.84
N GLY A 44 3.20 -16.07 -6.67
CA GLY A 44 4.18 -15.12 -6.12
C GLY A 44 3.57 -13.92 -5.44
N GLU A 45 4.45 -13.00 -5.05
CA GLU A 45 4.14 -11.76 -4.36
C GLU A 45 4.04 -10.60 -5.36
N ILE A 46 3.05 -9.72 -5.13
CA ILE A 46 2.92 -8.44 -5.83
C ILE A 46 2.90 -7.33 -4.79
N LEU A 47 3.75 -6.32 -4.94
CA LEU A 47 3.74 -5.13 -4.10
C LEU A 47 3.18 -3.95 -4.89
N ILE A 48 2.29 -3.17 -4.25
CA ILE A 48 1.66 -2.00 -4.85
C ILE A 48 1.88 -0.75 -4.00
N SER A 49 2.25 0.35 -4.63
CA SER A 49 2.17 1.66 -4.01
C SER A 49 0.72 2.14 -4.01
N LEU A 50 0.34 2.90 -2.99
CA LEU A 50 -1.00 3.49 -2.86
C LEU A 50 -0.89 5.00 -3.01
N ASP A 51 -1.64 5.61 -3.92
CA ASP A 51 -1.52 7.03 -4.23
C ASP A 51 -2.30 7.89 -3.23
N ASN A 52 -1.66 8.92 -2.70
CA ASN A 52 -2.27 9.85 -1.73
C ASN A 52 -3.29 10.81 -2.36
N ARG A 53 -3.31 10.93 -3.71
CA ARG A 53 -4.27 11.77 -4.44
C ARG A 53 -5.64 11.12 -4.59
N THR A 54 -5.74 9.83 -4.25
CA THR A 54 -6.99 9.06 -4.20
C THR A 54 -7.28 8.56 -2.78
N PRO A 55 -7.47 9.48 -1.81
CA PRO A 55 -7.48 9.16 -0.38
C PRO A 55 -8.60 8.19 0.02
N ASN A 56 -9.78 8.24 -0.61
CA ASN A 56 -10.89 7.35 -0.27
C ASN A 56 -10.64 5.91 -0.75
N HIS A 57 -10.13 5.74 -1.97
CA HIS A 57 -9.77 4.41 -2.48
C HIS A 57 -8.60 3.82 -1.69
N ARG A 58 -7.57 4.65 -1.39
CA ARG A 58 -6.45 4.24 -0.55
C ARG A 58 -6.92 3.80 0.84
N ALA A 59 -7.76 4.60 1.51
CA ALA A 59 -8.26 4.28 2.85
C ALA A 59 -9.12 3.01 2.84
N SER A 60 -9.99 2.86 1.85
CA SER A 60 -10.81 1.66 1.68
C SER A 60 -9.96 0.41 1.45
N PHE A 61 -8.90 0.51 0.63
CA PHE A 61 -7.98 -0.61 0.42
C PHE A 61 -7.32 -1.03 1.74
N VAL A 62 -6.78 -0.07 2.50
CA VAL A 62 -6.13 -0.34 3.80
C VAL A 62 -7.11 -0.98 4.78
N GLU A 63 -8.32 -0.43 4.92
CA GLU A 63 -9.36 -0.95 5.81
C GLU A 63 -9.73 -2.40 5.48
N LEU A 64 -9.98 -2.70 4.21
CA LEU A 64 -10.35 -4.06 3.79
C LEU A 64 -9.20 -5.05 3.94
N ALA A 65 -7.96 -4.65 3.67
CA ALA A 65 -6.78 -5.48 3.87
C ALA A 65 -6.56 -5.79 5.37
N GLU A 66 -6.63 -4.78 6.24
CA GLU A 66 -6.50 -4.96 7.68
C GLU A 66 -7.63 -5.81 8.28
N ALA A 67 -8.81 -5.79 7.66
CA ALA A 67 -9.95 -6.64 8.04
C ALA A 67 -9.85 -8.09 7.51
N GLY A 68 -8.83 -8.42 6.69
CA GLY A 68 -8.71 -9.73 6.03
C GLY A 68 -9.83 -10.01 5.02
N TYR A 69 -10.44 -8.94 4.46
CA TYR A 69 -11.60 -9.09 3.57
C TYR A 69 -11.29 -9.92 2.31
N TRP A 70 -10.09 -9.78 1.79
CA TRP A 70 -9.68 -10.47 0.56
C TRP A 70 -9.07 -11.86 0.80
N ASP A 71 -8.90 -12.28 2.06
CA ASP A 71 -8.28 -13.57 2.37
C ASP A 71 -9.05 -14.71 1.71
N SER A 72 -8.33 -15.49 0.91
CA SER A 72 -8.88 -16.60 0.12
C SER A 72 -9.85 -16.20 -1.02
N LEU A 73 -10.08 -14.91 -1.28
CA LEU A 73 -10.71 -14.48 -2.52
C LEU A 73 -9.78 -14.72 -3.71
N THR A 74 -10.27 -14.53 -4.91
CA THR A 74 -9.54 -14.92 -6.12
C THR A 74 -9.38 -13.78 -7.12
N PHE A 75 -8.35 -13.90 -7.96
CA PHE A 75 -8.36 -13.26 -9.26
C PHE A 75 -9.37 -13.99 -10.13
N ASN A 76 -10.55 -13.46 -10.22
CA ASN A 76 -11.73 -14.09 -10.85
C ASN A 76 -11.86 -13.80 -12.35
N ARG A 77 -11.05 -12.86 -12.88
CA ARG A 77 -11.02 -12.54 -14.30
C ARG A 77 -9.62 -12.14 -14.74
N VAL A 78 -9.05 -12.87 -15.70
CA VAL A 78 -7.70 -12.62 -16.22
C VAL A 78 -7.72 -12.57 -17.75
N ILE A 79 -7.25 -11.48 -18.33
CA ILE A 79 -7.25 -11.26 -19.77
C ILE A 79 -5.87 -10.79 -20.21
N PRO A 80 -5.13 -11.57 -21.03
CA PRO A 80 -3.88 -11.13 -21.64
C PRO A 80 -4.07 -9.85 -22.43
N ASP A 81 -3.05 -9.00 -22.39
CA ASP A 81 -3.04 -7.69 -23.03
C ASP A 81 -4.18 -6.76 -22.54
N PHE A 82 -4.67 -7.00 -21.31
CA PHE A 82 -5.67 -6.17 -20.66
C PHE A 82 -5.43 -6.08 -19.17
N VAL A 83 -6.10 -6.91 -18.35
CA VAL A 83 -6.03 -6.82 -16.88
C VAL A 83 -6.06 -8.18 -16.19
N ALA A 84 -5.56 -8.24 -14.96
CA ALA A 84 -5.89 -9.23 -13.95
C ALA A 84 -6.81 -8.57 -12.90
N GLN A 85 -8.06 -9.04 -12.81
CA GLN A 85 -9.10 -8.50 -11.93
C GLN A 85 -9.39 -9.46 -10.78
N ALA A 86 -9.57 -8.89 -9.58
CA ALA A 86 -9.73 -9.64 -8.34
C ALA A 86 -10.76 -8.98 -7.41
N GLY A 87 -11.16 -9.72 -6.39
CA GLY A 87 -11.97 -9.22 -5.28
C GLY A 87 -13.35 -9.83 -5.22
N CYS A 88 -14.33 -9.07 -4.75
CA CYS A 88 -15.68 -9.57 -4.64
C CYS A 88 -16.25 -9.92 -6.02
N PRO A 89 -17.06 -10.99 -6.11
CA PRO A 89 -17.76 -11.30 -7.34
C PRO A 89 -18.75 -10.19 -7.69
N ASP A 90 -19.01 -10.03 -8.99
CA ASP A 90 -20.06 -9.13 -9.51
C ASP A 90 -21.43 -9.65 -9.09
N THR A 91 -21.83 -9.37 -7.86
CA THR A 91 -23.18 -9.67 -7.40
C THR A 91 -24.02 -8.39 -7.41
N PRO A 92 -25.28 -8.45 -7.87
CA PRO A 92 -26.16 -7.26 -7.86
C PRO A 92 -26.26 -6.60 -6.48
N ALA A 93 -26.14 -7.34 -5.40
CA ALA A 93 -26.17 -6.82 -4.03
C ALA A 93 -24.92 -5.98 -3.70
N GLY A 94 -23.73 -6.34 -4.17
CA GLY A 94 -22.51 -5.60 -3.91
C GLY A 94 -22.42 -4.25 -4.64
N PHE A 95 -23.15 -4.09 -5.76
CA PHE A 95 -23.15 -2.85 -6.54
C PHE A 95 -24.28 -1.88 -6.18
N THR A 96 -25.23 -2.28 -5.37
CA THR A 96 -26.38 -1.43 -4.97
C THR A 96 -26.27 -0.93 -3.53
N ASP A 97 -25.38 -1.49 -2.71
CA ASP A 97 -25.17 -1.05 -1.34
C ASP A 97 -24.30 0.24 -1.32
N PRO A 98 -24.82 1.39 -0.86
CA PRO A 98 -24.05 2.64 -0.79
C PRO A 98 -22.76 2.54 0.02
N GLU A 99 -22.68 1.67 1.03
CA GLU A 99 -21.48 1.45 1.82
C GLU A 99 -20.39 0.69 1.04
N TYR A 100 -20.77 0.00 -0.03
CA TYR A 100 -19.86 -0.70 -0.93
C TYR A 100 -19.31 0.17 -2.06
N LEU A 101 -19.86 1.38 -2.25
CA LEU A 101 -19.54 2.21 -3.40
C LEU A 101 -18.70 3.42 -3.00
N LEU A 102 -17.62 3.62 -3.72
CA LEU A 102 -16.75 4.79 -3.60
C LEU A 102 -17.01 5.76 -4.74
N LYS A 103 -17.09 7.06 -4.42
CA LYS A 103 -17.12 8.11 -5.45
C LYS A 103 -15.80 8.10 -6.24
N PRO A 104 -15.86 8.38 -7.55
CA PRO A 104 -14.65 8.41 -8.37
C PRO A 104 -13.67 9.48 -7.88
N GLU A 105 -12.39 9.15 -7.95
CA GLU A 105 -11.27 10.06 -7.67
C GLU A 105 -10.37 10.11 -8.91
N PHE A 106 -10.88 10.74 -9.98
CA PHE A 106 -10.13 10.86 -11.22
C PHE A 106 -9.05 11.93 -11.11
N VAL A 107 -7.80 11.49 -11.23
CA VAL A 107 -6.62 12.34 -11.24
C VAL A 107 -6.00 12.25 -12.64
N PRO A 108 -5.88 13.35 -13.38
CA PRO A 108 -5.43 13.33 -14.80
C PRO A 108 -4.06 12.66 -15.00
N GLU A 109 -3.18 12.74 -14.02
CA GLU A 109 -1.84 12.15 -14.07
C GLU A 109 -1.80 10.67 -13.68
N LEU A 110 -2.89 10.16 -13.07
CA LEU A 110 -3.04 8.73 -12.74
C LEU A 110 -3.76 8.03 -13.88
N THR A 111 -2.98 7.57 -14.84
CA THR A 111 -3.48 6.90 -16.04
C THR A 111 -3.29 5.39 -15.97
N HIS A 112 -4.01 4.66 -16.80
CA HIS A 112 -3.96 3.20 -16.87
C HIS A 112 -2.73 2.71 -17.64
N ILE A 113 -1.54 3.05 -17.16
CA ILE A 113 -0.28 2.51 -17.67
C ILE A 113 -0.09 1.05 -17.22
N TYR A 114 0.91 0.36 -17.79
CA TYR A 114 1.31 -0.99 -17.35
C TYR A 114 1.57 -1.02 -15.84
N GLY A 115 0.93 -1.96 -15.14
CA GLY A 115 1.01 -2.09 -13.68
C GLY A 115 0.13 -1.12 -12.88
N ALA A 116 -0.66 -0.24 -13.52
CA ALA A 116 -1.62 0.58 -12.79
C ALA A 116 -2.65 -0.29 -12.07
N VAL A 117 -2.98 0.10 -10.82
CA VAL A 117 -3.99 -0.58 -10.00
C VAL A 117 -5.25 0.28 -9.98
N GLY A 118 -6.31 -0.23 -10.56
CA GLY A 118 -7.60 0.45 -10.66
C GLY A 118 -8.69 -0.22 -9.84
N ALA A 119 -9.73 0.55 -9.51
CA ALA A 119 -10.91 0.08 -8.82
C ALA A 119 -11.98 -0.38 -9.82
N GLY A 120 -12.47 -1.62 -9.65
CA GLY A 120 -13.52 -2.18 -10.48
C GLY A 120 -14.88 -1.51 -10.21
N ARG A 121 -15.75 -1.51 -11.22
CA ARG A 121 -17.13 -1.06 -11.12
C ARG A 121 -18.01 -1.73 -12.17
N ASP A 122 -19.31 -1.73 -11.91
CA ASP A 122 -20.33 -1.98 -12.93
C ASP A 122 -20.61 -0.72 -13.79
N ASP A 123 -21.49 -0.85 -14.75
CA ASP A 123 -21.93 0.27 -15.57
C ASP A 123 -22.98 1.11 -14.82
N ASN A 124 -22.51 2.01 -13.96
CA ASN A 124 -23.37 2.94 -13.23
C ASN A 124 -23.10 4.39 -13.66
N PRO A 125 -24.16 5.26 -13.72
CA PRO A 125 -24.01 6.65 -14.21
C PRO A 125 -23.08 7.51 -13.36
N GLY A 126 -22.95 7.20 -12.07
CA GLY A 126 -22.07 7.92 -11.14
C GLY A 126 -20.61 7.52 -11.23
N LYS A 127 -20.27 6.51 -12.05
CA LYS A 127 -18.94 5.92 -12.15
C LYS A 127 -18.37 5.50 -10.78
N LEU A 128 -19.27 5.08 -9.86
CA LEU A 128 -18.92 4.66 -8.51
C LEU A 128 -18.16 3.35 -8.57
N SER A 129 -17.04 3.26 -7.87
CA SER A 129 -16.22 2.06 -7.79
C SER A 129 -16.75 1.11 -6.71
N ALA A 130 -16.71 -0.20 -6.95
CA ALA A 130 -16.91 -1.20 -5.91
C ALA A 130 -15.63 -1.31 -5.05
N ARG A 131 -15.73 -0.96 -3.77
CA ARG A 131 -14.57 -0.91 -2.87
C ARG A 131 -13.82 -2.25 -2.72
N CYS A 132 -14.48 -3.36 -3.01
CA CYS A 132 -13.94 -4.71 -2.88
C CYS A 132 -13.32 -5.25 -4.17
N GLN A 133 -13.46 -4.56 -5.30
CA GLN A 133 -12.89 -4.97 -6.58
C GLN A 133 -11.67 -4.14 -6.96
N LEU A 134 -10.63 -4.82 -7.40
CA LEU A 134 -9.45 -4.19 -7.96
C LEU A 134 -9.01 -4.92 -9.25
N TYR A 135 -8.30 -4.21 -10.09
CA TYR A 135 -7.62 -4.82 -11.24
C TYR A 135 -6.23 -4.23 -11.41
N ILE A 136 -5.35 -5.03 -12.01
CA ILE A 136 -3.99 -4.61 -12.38
C ILE A 136 -3.90 -4.60 -13.90
N VAL A 137 -3.51 -3.48 -14.48
CA VAL A 137 -3.31 -3.34 -15.92
C VAL A 137 -2.09 -4.15 -16.36
N GLN A 138 -2.31 -5.11 -17.24
CA GLN A 138 -1.25 -5.97 -17.75
C GLN A 138 -0.83 -5.61 -19.19
N ASN A 139 -1.65 -4.86 -19.93
CA ASN A 139 -1.27 -4.36 -21.24
C ASN A 139 -0.06 -3.43 -21.14
N LYS A 140 1.03 -3.80 -21.84
CA LYS A 140 2.29 -3.02 -21.84
C LYS A 140 2.15 -1.63 -22.48
N ASN A 141 1.13 -1.44 -23.32
CA ASN A 141 0.81 -0.14 -23.91
C ASN A 141 -0.14 0.69 -23.03
N GLY A 142 -0.57 0.15 -21.90
CA GLY A 142 -1.61 0.74 -21.06
C GLY A 142 -3.03 0.49 -21.57
N GLU A 143 -4.01 0.95 -20.80
CA GLU A 143 -5.44 0.87 -21.11
C GLU A 143 -6.08 2.26 -21.04
N HIS A 144 -5.52 3.22 -21.78
CA HIS A 144 -5.89 4.64 -21.72
C HIS A 144 -7.35 4.93 -22.07
N ARG A 145 -8.08 4.00 -22.68
CA ARG A 145 -9.53 4.09 -22.87
C ARG A 145 -10.33 4.08 -21.56
N LEU A 146 -9.69 3.70 -20.45
CA LEU A 146 -10.29 3.68 -19.10
C LEU A 146 -10.01 4.97 -18.31
N ASP A 147 -9.14 5.84 -18.82
CA ASP A 147 -8.77 7.09 -18.15
C ASP A 147 -9.98 8.01 -18.02
N GLY A 148 -10.22 8.54 -16.80
CA GLY A 148 -11.41 9.35 -16.49
C GLY A 148 -12.73 8.57 -16.38
N ASP A 149 -12.69 7.24 -16.56
CA ASP A 149 -13.84 6.36 -16.39
C ASP A 149 -13.71 5.40 -15.21
N TYR A 150 -12.48 5.04 -14.85
CA TYR A 150 -12.15 4.21 -13.70
C TYR A 150 -11.08 4.89 -12.87
N THR A 151 -11.17 4.76 -11.53
CA THR A 151 -10.16 5.35 -10.64
C THR A 151 -8.92 4.46 -10.57
N VAL A 152 -7.78 5.01 -10.93
CA VAL A 152 -6.46 4.44 -10.62
C VAL A 152 -6.06 4.93 -9.23
N PHE A 153 -5.72 4.04 -8.31
CA PHE A 153 -5.38 4.38 -6.93
C PHE A 153 -4.02 3.85 -6.47
N GLY A 154 -3.32 3.14 -7.34
CA GLY A 154 -2.02 2.56 -7.04
C GLY A 154 -1.24 2.15 -8.28
N GLN A 155 -0.03 1.66 -8.04
CA GLN A 155 0.89 1.16 -9.06
C GLN A 155 1.63 -0.06 -8.53
N VAL A 156 1.77 -1.10 -9.34
CA VAL A 156 2.66 -2.22 -9.01
C VAL A 156 4.11 -1.74 -9.01
N ILE A 157 4.78 -1.97 -7.89
CA ILE A 157 6.19 -1.63 -7.66
C ILE A 157 7.10 -2.88 -7.59
N LYS A 158 6.50 -4.08 -7.61
CA LYS A 158 7.19 -5.37 -7.70
C LYS A 158 6.18 -6.45 -8.07
N GLY A 159 6.56 -7.41 -8.92
CA GLY A 159 5.77 -8.61 -9.19
C GLY A 159 4.91 -8.52 -10.45
N MET A 160 5.21 -7.65 -11.42
CA MET A 160 4.54 -7.67 -12.73
C MET A 160 4.76 -8.98 -13.49
N ASP A 161 5.89 -9.67 -13.27
CA ASP A 161 6.13 -11.02 -13.79
C ASP A 161 5.13 -12.06 -13.23
N VAL A 162 4.64 -11.85 -12.00
CA VAL A 162 3.57 -12.67 -11.39
C VAL A 162 2.25 -12.38 -12.11
N VAL A 163 1.93 -11.11 -12.35
CA VAL A 163 0.73 -10.70 -13.10
C VAL A 163 0.75 -11.27 -14.53
N ASP A 164 1.89 -11.21 -15.20
CA ASP A 164 2.06 -11.81 -16.55
C ASP A 164 1.79 -13.32 -16.54
N LYS A 165 2.27 -14.04 -15.52
CA LYS A 165 1.96 -15.48 -15.34
C LYS A 165 0.47 -15.71 -15.09
N MET A 166 -0.18 -14.86 -14.31
CA MET A 166 -1.59 -14.99 -13.97
C MET A 166 -2.49 -14.85 -15.20
N VAL A 167 -2.23 -13.88 -16.07
CA VAL A 167 -3.05 -13.70 -17.30
C VAL A 167 -2.80 -14.77 -18.36
N ALA A 168 -1.68 -15.50 -18.26
CA ALA A 168 -1.31 -16.56 -19.20
C ALA A 168 -1.93 -17.93 -18.86
N VAL A 169 -2.61 -18.09 -17.72
CA VAL A 169 -3.21 -19.39 -17.35
C VAL A 169 -4.38 -19.77 -18.26
N PRO A 170 -4.71 -21.06 -18.38
CA PRO A 170 -5.95 -21.51 -19.01
C PRO A 170 -7.16 -20.87 -18.31
N ARG A 171 -8.12 -20.38 -19.09
CA ARG A 171 -9.31 -19.71 -18.59
C ARG A 171 -10.56 -20.13 -19.34
N SER A 172 -11.71 -19.87 -18.73
CA SER A 172 -13.03 -20.10 -19.32
C SER A 172 -13.35 -19.07 -20.44
N LYS A 173 -14.51 -19.20 -21.07
CA LYS A 173 -15.03 -18.19 -22.02
C LYS A 173 -15.40 -16.86 -21.36
N SER A 174 -15.60 -16.85 -20.03
CA SER A 174 -15.83 -15.66 -19.22
C SER A 174 -14.56 -15.10 -18.59
N ASP A 175 -13.39 -15.52 -19.08
CA ASP A 175 -12.06 -15.10 -18.63
C ASP A 175 -11.71 -15.49 -17.19
N GLU A 176 -12.48 -16.40 -16.57
CA GLU A 176 -12.20 -16.95 -15.26
C GLU A 176 -11.08 -18.00 -15.35
N PRO A 177 -10.02 -17.92 -14.50
CA PRO A 177 -8.97 -18.94 -14.45
C PRO A 177 -9.53 -20.34 -14.22
N SER A 178 -9.09 -21.34 -15.02
CA SER A 178 -9.53 -22.73 -14.88
C SER A 178 -9.12 -23.36 -13.55
N THR A 179 -8.07 -22.86 -12.94
CA THR A 179 -7.65 -23.16 -11.56
C THR A 179 -7.71 -21.87 -10.79
N PRO A 180 -8.44 -21.80 -9.67
CA PRO A 180 -8.55 -20.57 -8.87
C PRO A 180 -7.19 -20.04 -8.46
N ILE A 181 -6.96 -18.74 -8.68
CA ILE A 181 -5.78 -18.01 -8.21
C ILE A 181 -6.20 -17.26 -6.96
N THR A 182 -6.00 -17.86 -5.79
CA THR A 182 -6.32 -17.24 -4.50
C THR A 182 -5.37 -16.10 -4.21
N MET A 183 -5.82 -15.16 -3.36
CA MET A 183 -5.00 -14.07 -2.85
C MET A 183 -5.24 -13.86 -1.36
N ASP A 184 -4.20 -13.35 -0.69
CA ASP A 184 -4.29 -12.72 0.63
C ASP A 184 -3.68 -11.33 0.48
N ILE A 185 -4.35 -10.28 1.00
CA ILE A 185 -3.88 -8.91 0.88
C ILE A 185 -3.53 -8.35 2.24
N ASN A 186 -2.30 -7.83 2.37
CA ASN A 186 -1.78 -7.20 3.58
C ASN A 186 -1.39 -5.75 3.31
N VAL A 187 -1.26 -4.96 4.38
CA VAL A 187 -0.63 -3.64 4.36
C VAL A 187 0.71 -3.69 5.06
N LEU A 188 1.77 -3.35 4.35
CA LEU A 188 3.11 -3.24 4.91
C LEU A 188 3.43 -1.77 5.21
N SER A 189 4.13 -1.53 6.32
CA SER A 189 4.65 -0.21 6.68
C SER A 189 6.17 -0.22 6.54
N ILE A 190 6.68 0.39 5.48
CA ILE A 190 8.10 0.42 5.13
C ILE A 190 8.69 1.82 5.30
N SER A 191 10.00 1.93 5.43
CA SER A 191 10.72 3.21 5.45
C SER A 191 10.76 3.84 4.05
N GLN A 192 11.04 5.15 3.98
CA GLN A 192 11.25 5.84 2.70
C GLN A 192 12.38 5.18 1.89
N THR A 193 13.50 4.81 2.55
CA THR A 193 14.63 4.17 1.89
C THR A 193 14.27 2.83 1.25
N GLU A 194 13.47 2.00 1.94
CA GLU A 194 12.98 0.74 1.38
C GLU A 194 12.05 0.97 0.20
N PHE A 195 11.19 1.98 0.28
CA PHE A 195 10.30 2.35 -0.81
C PHE A 195 11.06 2.82 -2.04
N ASP A 196 12.04 3.71 -1.87
CA ASP A 196 12.87 4.23 -2.96
C ASP A 196 13.65 3.09 -3.65
N ALA A 197 14.20 2.14 -2.88
CA ALA A 197 14.88 0.97 -3.42
C ALA A 197 13.96 0.06 -4.24
N LEU A 198 12.68 -0.06 -3.86
CA LEU A 198 11.69 -0.78 -4.65
C LEU A 198 11.42 -0.09 -5.98
N LEU A 199 11.28 1.25 -6.00
CA LEU A 199 11.05 2.01 -7.23
C LEU A 199 12.24 1.90 -8.20
N GLU A 200 13.48 2.03 -7.71
CA GLU A 200 14.68 1.86 -8.52
C GLU A 200 14.76 0.47 -9.18
N SER A 201 14.28 -0.56 -8.50
CA SER A 201 14.24 -1.93 -9.05
C SER A 201 13.27 -2.08 -10.22
N VAL A 202 12.24 -1.25 -10.31
CA VAL A 202 11.25 -1.25 -11.41
C VAL A 202 11.84 -0.59 -12.66
N GLU A 203 12.56 0.52 -12.49
CA GLU A 203 13.14 1.29 -13.61
C GLU A 203 14.30 0.54 -14.31
N SER A 204 14.92 -0.43 -13.61
CA SER A 204 16.06 -1.20 -14.11
C SER A 204 15.70 -2.50 -14.86
N ASN A 205 14.43 -2.88 -14.91
CA ASN A 205 13.90 -4.08 -15.58
C ASN A 205 13.04 -3.71 -16.80
#